data_64c205c68872a2ac6ca5a9e334a6d744
#
_entry.id   64c205c68872a2ac6ca5a9e334a6d744
#
_cell.length_a   1.000
_cell.length_b   1.000
_cell.length_c   1.000
_cell.angle_alpha   90.00
_cell.angle_beta   90.00
_cell.angle_gamma   90.00
#
_symmetry.space_group_name_H-M   'P 1'
#
loop_
_entity.id
_entity.type
_entity.pdbx_description
1 polymer ?
#
loop_
_entity_poly.entity_id
_entity_poly.type
_entity_poly.pdbx_seq_one_letter_code
_entity_poly.pdbx_strand_id
1 'polypeptide(L)'
;GRLVSVVGCVMAPKLSDKFGRKEWIAITGLLFTASVVGTALAHNCFTLVAFRILGGLASGLVSVISPIYLAGLSPSKYRGRTSALYAVCCVGGQSVVLLTNYFINKSMLPEVMVDTGWRYILATALVPCALFIFFIAFIPESPRWNVLKGKDKEALDTLSKISDPVHARTVFNEIKHSFSDEAATRHKSRFRLNKTTVPLLIIGIGLAVGNQISGINVIQYFGPTLLKNVSGSTDSALLQTFWLSVCQFVGVLMGMALIDKVGRRKLLLLGAITSAVFLAYTFIAFYYRLPGLLAVVGLFAYMVFFGMTWGQIVWTVLGELFPTEIRSICVGISICAMSMANFVISTTFPILNSSAFLLEIFHGGFPLLLFALFSLAMYFFTFRYLPETAGMPLEKIHARVLEKFNIDPREAGERTDAPVSETRS
;
A
#
# COMPACT_ATOMS: atom_id res chain seq x y z
N GLY A 1 -8.20 13.07 -8.51
CA GLY A 1 -6.81 12.81 -8.06
C GLY A 1 -6.34 11.37 -8.26
N ARG A 2 -7.18 10.36 -7.93
CA ARG A 2 -6.75 8.94 -7.92
C ARG A 2 -6.40 8.37 -9.30
N LEU A 3 -7.15 8.67 -10.36
CA LEU A 3 -6.78 8.26 -11.71
C LEU A 3 -5.43 8.83 -12.14
N VAL A 4 -5.13 10.06 -11.72
CA VAL A 4 -3.86 10.72 -12.02
C VAL A 4 -2.70 10.11 -11.23
N SER A 5 -2.96 9.53 -10.04
CA SER A 5 -1.92 8.79 -9.31
C SER A 5 -1.41 7.56 -10.07
N VAL A 6 -2.24 6.92 -10.89
CA VAL A 6 -1.80 5.84 -11.79
C VAL A 6 -0.74 6.33 -12.77
N VAL A 7 -0.94 7.52 -13.35
CA VAL A 7 0.05 8.15 -14.25
C VAL A 7 1.35 8.40 -13.50
N GLY A 8 1.27 8.94 -12.27
CA GLY A 8 2.44 9.13 -11.39
C GLY A 8 3.19 7.84 -11.12
N CYS A 9 2.48 6.74 -10.80
CA CYS A 9 3.09 5.44 -10.56
C CYS A 9 3.86 4.89 -11.79
N VAL A 10 3.32 5.08 -12.99
CA VAL A 10 3.97 4.63 -14.25
C VAL A 10 5.21 5.45 -14.57
N MET A 11 5.16 6.76 -14.30
CA MET A 11 6.27 7.68 -14.57
C MET A 11 7.42 7.55 -13.55
N ALA A 12 7.10 7.20 -12.31
CA ALA A 12 8.01 7.21 -11.16
C ALA A 12 9.33 6.44 -11.38
N PRO A 13 9.37 5.19 -11.88
CA PRO A 13 10.61 4.46 -12.07
C PRO A 13 11.56 5.15 -13.06
N LYS A 14 11.03 5.57 -14.21
CA LYS A 14 11.85 6.22 -15.26
C LYS A 14 12.44 7.55 -14.78
N LEU A 15 11.65 8.34 -14.07
CA LEU A 15 12.06 9.65 -13.57
C LEU A 15 13.10 9.53 -12.46
N SER A 16 12.88 8.63 -11.50
CA SER A 16 13.79 8.42 -10.37
C SER A 16 15.15 7.83 -10.80
N ASP A 17 15.16 6.95 -11.80
CA ASP A 17 16.42 6.38 -12.31
C ASP A 17 17.22 7.40 -13.15
N LYS A 18 16.55 8.35 -13.84
CA LYS A 18 17.21 9.35 -14.67
C LYS A 18 17.83 10.48 -13.85
N PHE A 19 17.12 11.03 -12.89
CA PHE A 19 17.49 12.30 -12.24
C PHE A 19 17.92 12.13 -10.77
N GLY A 20 17.61 11.02 -10.10
CA GLY A 20 17.90 10.79 -8.70
C GLY A 20 16.63 10.55 -7.87
N ARG A 21 16.78 9.73 -6.85
CA ARG A 21 15.63 9.37 -6.01
C ARG A 21 15.30 10.46 -4.99
N LYS A 22 16.32 11.05 -4.35
CA LYS A 22 16.16 12.17 -3.42
C LYS A 22 15.52 13.38 -4.11
N GLU A 23 16.00 13.75 -5.29
CA GLU A 23 15.49 14.91 -6.03
C GLU A 23 14.01 14.75 -6.36
N TRP A 24 13.59 13.57 -6.84
CA TRP A 24 12.17 13.32 -7.13
C TRP A 24 11.30 13.23 -5.88
N ILE A 25 11.82 12.72 -4.77
CA ILE A 25 11.12 12.78 -3.49
C ILE A 25 10.92 14.25 -3.05
N ALA A 26 11.93 15.10 -3.22
CA ALA A 26 11.82 16.54 -2.93
C ALA A 26 10.78 17.23 -3.86
N ILE A 27 10.83 16.96 -5.16
CA ILE A 27 9.87 17.48 -6.13
C ILE A 27 8.44 17.05 -5.77
N THR A 28 8.24 15.79 -5.38
CA THR A 28 6.91 15.33 -4.95
C THR A 28 6.42 16.04 -3.70
N GLY A 29 7.30 16.37 -2.76
CA GLY A 29 6.98 17.19 -1.59
C GLY A 29 6.50 18.61 -1.97
N LEU A 30 7.18 19.25 -2.93
CA LEU A 30 6.79 20.55 -3.44
C LEU A 30 5.44 20.49 -4.19
N LEU A 31 5.22 19.48 -5.02
CA LEU A 31 3.96 19.25 -5.72
C LEU A 31 2.79 19.04 -4.74
N PHE A 32 3.03 18.26 -3.67
CA PHE A 32 2.06 18.06 -2.59
C PHE A 32 1.73 19.37 -1.89
N THR A 33 2.75 20.14 -1.51
CA THR A 33 2.58 21.45 -0.85
C THR A 33 1.78 22.40 -1.75
N ALA A 34 2.12 22.49 -3.02
CA ALA A 34 1.37 23.31 -4.00
C ALA A 34 -0.10 22.83 -4.12
N SER A 35 -0.32 21.51 -4.13
CA SER A 35 -1.67 20.94 -4.15
C SER A 35 -2.45 21.31 -2.89
N VAL A 36 -1.86 21.20 -1.70
CA VAL A 36 -2.51 21.53 -0.43
C VAL A 36 -2.87 23.00 -0.36
N VAL A 37 -1.91 23.88 -0.67
CA VAL A 37 -2.14 25.36 -0.70
C VAL A 37 -3.25 25.68 -1.70
N GLY A 38 -3.14 25.19 -2.92
CA GLY A 38 -4.11 25.50 -3.98
C GLY A 38 -5.51 24.95 -3.69
N THR A 39 -5.63 23.77 -3.04
CA THR A 39 -6.95 23.25 -2.64
C THR A 39 -7.54 24.01 -1.46
N ALA A 40 -6.73 24.41 -0.47
CA ALA A 40 -7.21 25.21 0.67
C ALA A 40 -7.68 26.59 0.25
N LEU A 41 -7.02 27.21 -0.74
CA LEU A 41 -7.35 28.54 -1.28
C LEU A 41 -8.34 28.50 -2.46
N ALA A 42 -8.83 27.33 -2.85
CA ALA A 42 -9.73 27.22 -4.00
C ALA A 42 -11.04 27.98 -3.79
N HIS A 43 -11.40 28.83 -4.77
CA HIS A 43 -12.64 29.62 -4.77
C HIS A 43 -13.74 28.98 -5.61
N ASN A 44 -13.38 28.05 -6.51
CA ASN A 44 -14.31 27.36 -7.38
C ASN A 44 -13.94 25.88 -7.54
N CYS A 45 -14.90 25.09 -8.02
CA CYS A 45 -14.73 23.66 -8.21
C CYS A 45 -13.60 23.31 -9.20
N PHE A 46 -13.44 24.10 -10.27
CA PHE A 46 -12.40 23.87 -11.27
C PHE A 46 -10.99 23.98 -10.66
N THR A 47 -10.73 25.05 -9.91
CA THR A 47 -9.45 25.27 -9.22
C THR A 47 -9.17 24.15 -8.22
N LEU A 48 -10.18 23.76 -7.43
CA LEU A 48 -10.07 22.66 -6.48
C LEU A 48 -9.68 21.35 -7.19
N VAL A 49 -10.36 21.01 -8.29
CA VAL A 49 -10.08 19.82 -9.08
C VAL A 49 -8.68 19.85 -9.68
N ALA A 50 -8.25 21.00 -10.23
CA ALA A 50 -6.93 21.18 -10.83
C ALA A 50 -5.81 20.89 -9.81
N PHE A 51 -5.89 21.47 -8.60
CA PHE A 51 -4.89 21.19 -7.56
C PHE A 51 -4.99 19.78 -6.99
N ARG A 52 -6.18 19.17 -6.94
CA ARG A 52 -6.36 17.75 -6.60
C ARG A 52 -5.77 16.79 -7.64
N ILE A 53 -5.73 17.19 -8.92
CA ILE A 53 -5.01 16.45 -9.96
C ILE A 53 -3.51 16.47 -9.68
N LEU A 54 -2.95 17.65 -9.37
CA LEU A 54 -1.54 17.80 -9.01
C LEU A 54 -1.14 16.94 -7.80
N GLY A 55 -1.95 16.96 -6.74
CA GLY A 55 -1.75 16.11 -5.55
C GLY A 55 -1.86 14.62 -5.85
N GLY A 56 -2.74 14.23 -6.79
CA GLY A 56 -2.84 12.86 -7.26
C GLY A 56 -1.58 12.39 -7.97
N LEU A 57 -1.00 13.23 -8.82
CA LEU A 57 0.27 12.95 -9.51
C LEU A 57 1.41 12.75 -8.48
N ALA A 58 1.54 13.68 -7.54
CA ALA A 58 2.53 13.60 -6.46
C ALA A 58 2.36 12.32 -5.62
N SER A 59 1.11 11.96 -5.28
CA SER A 59 0.80 10.73 -4.54
C SER A 59 1.28 9.48 -5.29
N GLY A 60 1.03 9.41 -6.60
CA GLY A 60 1.49 8.29 -7.42
C GLY A 60 3.01 8.17 -7.46
N LEU A 61 3.71 9.29 -7.66
CA LEU A 61 5.17 9.33 -7.68
C LEU A 61 5.76 8.86 -6.35
N VAL A 62 5.32 9.42 -5.23
CA VAL A 62 5.89 9.11 -3.91
C VAL A 62 5.62 7.67 -3.48
N SER A 63 4.47 7.11 -3.83
CA SER A 63 4.10 5.73 -3.49
C SER A 63 5.04 4.68 -4.09
N VAL A 64 5.70 5.01 -5.20
CA VAL A 64 6.67 4.11 -5.86
C VAL A 64 8.10 4.47 -5.45
N ILE A 65 8.46 5.76 -5.44
CA ILE A 65 9.84 6.19 -5.21
C ILE A 65 10.27 5.97 -3.76
N SER A 66 9.39 6.22 -2.77
CA SER A 66 9.75 6.11 -1.35
C SER A 66 10.11 4.68 -0.92
N PRO A 67 9.34 3.63 -1.25
CA PRO A 67 9.74 2.25 -0.94
C PRO A 67 11.05 1.85 -1.64
N ILE A 68 11.25 2.28 -2.90
CA ILE A 68 12.49 2.00 -3.65
C ILE A 68 13.69 2.70 -3.01
N TYR A 69 13.51 3.94 -2.55
CA TYR A 69 14.55 4.69 -1.85
C TYR A 69 14.92 4.03 -0.52
N LEU A 70 13.92 3.69 0.31
CA LEU A 70 14.12 3.00 1.59
C LEU A 70 14.79 1.63 1.41
N ALA A 71 14.38 0.84 0.42
CA ALA A 71 15.01 -0.44 0.11
C ALA A 71 16.47 -0.27 -0.38
N GLY A 72 16.79 0.86 -1.00
CA GLY A 72 18.14 1.20 -1.45
C GLY A 72 19.09 1.62 -0.34
N LEU A 73 18.57 2.19 0.76
CA LEU A 73 19.33 2.57 1.94
C LEU A 73 19.49 1.45 2.97
N SER A 74 18.55 0.49 2.96
CA SER A 74 18.49 -0.54 4.00
C SER A 74 19.44 -1.70 3.71
N PRO A 75 20.26 -2.11 4.69
CA PRO A 75 20.98 -3.37 4.63
C PRO A 75 20.02 -4.55 4.42
N SER A 76 20.48 -5.60 3.73
CA SER A 76 19.66 -6.78 3.40
C SER A 76 18.97 -7.40 4.63
N LYS A 77 19.66 -7.43 5.77
CA LYS A 77 19.19 -7.93 7.07
C LYS A 77 17.96 -7.17 7.62
N TYR A 78 17.84 -5.88 7.36
CA TYR A 78 16.79 -5.00 7.93
C TYR A 78 15.75 -4.53 6.91
N ARG A 79 15.86 -4.96 5.65
CA ARG A 79 14.98 -4.50 4.55
C ARG A 79 13.50 -4.75 4.83
N GLY A 80 13.14 -5.89 5.42
CA GLY A 80 11.77 -6.20 5.82
C GLY A 80 11.22 -5.23 6.87
N ARG A 81 12.03 -4.92 7.90
CA ARG A 81 11.65 -3.94 8.94
C ARG A 81 11.49 -2.53 8.39
N THR A 82 12.34 -2.12 7.46
CA THR A 82 12.26 -0.79 6.83
C THR A 82 11.01 -0.66 5.95
N SER A 83 10.65 -1.71 5.23
CA SER A 83 9.39 -1.72 4.47
C SER A 83 8.17 -1.68 5.39
N ALA A 84 8.21 -2.37 6.52
CA ALA A 84 7.16 -2.31 7.53
C ALA A 84 7.06 -0.92 8.19
N LEU A 85 8.18 -0.22 8.42
CA LEU A 85 8.19 1.14 8.94
C LEU A 85 7.46 2.12 8.01
N TYR A 86 7.59 1.94 6.69
CA TYR A 86 6.80 2.73 5.72
C TYR A 86 5.30 2.59 5.97
N ALA A 87 4.80 1.37 6.14
CA ALA A 87 3.38 1.12 6.42
C ALA A 87 2.95 1.72 7.77
N VAL A 88 3.79 1.60 8.81
CA VAL A 88 3.57 2.20 10.13
C VAL A 88 3.43 3.73 10.02
N CYS A 89 4.33 4.38 9.29
CA CYS A 89 4.28 5.84 9.07
C CYS A 89 3.03 6.26 8.27
N CYS A 90 2.64 5.49 7.26
CA CYS A 90 1.43 5.79 6.48
C CYS A 90 0.16 5.73 7.33
N VAL A 91 -0.04 4.65 8.10
CA VAL A 91 -1.24 4.48 8.93
C VAL A 91 -1.19 5.39 10.17
N GLY A 92 -0.01 5.59 10.76
CA GLY A 92 0.18 6.54 11.85
C GLY A 92 -0.14 7.97 11.45
N GLY A 93 0.36 8.43 10.28
CA GLY A 93 0.05 9.74 9.72
C GLY A 93 -1.46 9.92 9.45
N GLN A 94 -2.12 8.88 8.95
CA GLN A 94 -3.57 8.89 8.77
C GLN A 94 -4.32 9.07 10.09
N SER A 95 -3.89 8.38 11.16
CA SER A 95 -4.50 8.51 12.49
C SER A 95 -4.36 9.93 13.03
N VAL A 96 -3.18 10.56 12.84
CA VAL A 96 -2.96 11.97 13.24
C VAL A 96 -3.90 12.91 12.49
N VAL A 97 -4.06 12.75 11.18
CA VAL A 97 -4.98 13.57 10.36
C VAL A 97 -6.42 13.43 10.83
N LEU A 98 -6.88 12.21 11.09
CA LEU A 98 -8.25 11.98 11.57
C LEU A 98 -8.51 12.59 12.94
N LEU A 99 -7.53 12.51 13.84
CA LEU A 99 -7.60 13.18 15.15
C LEU A 99 -7.65 14.70 15.02
N THR A 100 -6.82 15.27 14.16
CA THR A 100 -6.80 16.70 13.87
C THR A 100 -8.15 17.18 13.31
N ASN A 101 -8.72 16.40 12.37
CA ASN A 101 -10.04 16.69 11.79
C ASN A 101 -11.15 16.69 12.86
N TYR A 102 -11.09 15.76 13.82
CA TYR A 102 -12.01 15.73 14.94
C TYR A 102 -11.92 17.01 15.82
N PHE A 103 -10.70 17.43 16.18
CA PHE A 103 -10.52 18.63 16.99
C PHE A 103 -10.96 19.90 16.27
N ILE A 104 -10.68 20.04 14.98
CA ILE A 104 -11.13 21.18 14.16
C ILE A 104 -12.65 21.20 14.12
N ASN A 105 -13.29 20.08 13.83
CA ASN A 105 -14.76 20.01 13.79
C ASN A 105 -15.39 20.41 15.14
N LYS A 106 -14.80 19.95 16.23
CA LYS A 106 -15.31 20.25 17.60
C LYS A 106 -15.08 21.69 18.02
N SER A 107 -14.02 22.35 17.53
CA SER A 107 -13.68 23.73 17.91
C SER A 107 -14.41 24.80 17.10
N MET A 108 -15.09 24.44 16.01
CA MET A 108 -15.78 25.36 15.12
C MET A 108 -17.29 25.25 15.23
N LEU A 109 -17.98 26.37 15.06
CA LEU A 109 -19.43 26.40 14.94
C LEU A 109 -19.85 25.70 13.64
N PRO A 110 -21.01 24.96 13.61
CA PRO A 110 -21.45 24.23 12.43
C PRO A 110 -21.57 25.08 11.17
N GLU A 111 -21.99 26.33 11.27
CA GLU A 111 -22.12 27.29 10.15
C GLU A 111 -20.74 27.62 9.56
N VAL A 112 -19.75 27.93 10.41
CA VAL A 112 -18.37 28.21 10.02
C VAL A 112 -17.71 26.97 9.43
N MET A 113 -18.04 25.77 9.95
CA MET A 113 -17.51 24.51 9.46
C MET A 113 -17.95 24.25 8.00
N VAL A 114 -19.20 24.52 7.66
CA VAL A 114 -19.71 24.34 6.29
C VAL A 114 -19.10 25.36 5.32
N ASP A 115 -18.94 26.60 5.73
CA ASP A 115 -18.47 27.69 4.86
C ASP A 115 -16.95 27.66 4.66
N THR A 116 -16.18 27.61 5.72
CA THR A 116 -14.71 27.75 5.68
C THR A 116 -13.95 26.62 6.37
N GLY A 117 -14.58 25.86 7.28
CA GLY A 117 -13.92 24.83 8.09
C GLY A 117 -13.22 23.74 7.27
N TRP A 118 -13.79 23.33 6.15
CA TRP A 118 -13.17 22.37 5.24
C TRP A 118 -11.81 22.82 4.70
N ARG A 119 -11.61 24.14 4.56
CA ARG A 119 -10.33 24.73 4.13
C ARG A 119 -9.26 24.56 5.20
N TYR A 120 -9.62 24.75 6.46
CA TYR A 120 -8.70 24.54 7.58
C TYR A 120 -8.30 23.07 7.69
N ILE A 121 -9.26 22.14 7.54
CA ILE A 121 -8.98 20.72 7.49
C ILE A 121 -7.96 20.39 6.39
N LEU A 122 -8.11 20.94 5.19
CA LEU A 122 -7.16 20.76 4.10
C LEU A 122 -5.81 21.42 4.38
N ALA A 123 -5.80 22.60 5.00
CA ALA A 123 -4.60 23.34 5.33
C ALA A 123 -3.73 22.65 6.41
N THR A 124 -4.30 21.83 7.29
CA THR A 124 -3.51 21.06 8.28
C THR A 124 -2.44 20.19 7.67
N ALA A 125 -2.64 19.73 6.43
CA ALA A 125 -1.63 18.96 5.70
C ALA A 125 -0.36 19.78 5.36
N LEU A 126 -0.39 21.11 5.50
CA LEU A 126 0.81 21.95 5.33
C LEU A 126 1.88 21.65 6.40
N VAL A 127 1.47 21.30 7.62
CA VAL A 127 2.41 20.99 8.71
C VAL A 127 3.31 19.80 8.34
N PRO A 128 2.76 18.60 8.01
CA PRO A 128 3.60 17.49 7.59
C PRO A 128 4.34 17.77 6.27
N CYS A 129 3.78 18.56 5.33
CA CYS A 129 4.48 18.96 4.12
C CYS A 129 5.72 19.82 4.42
N ALA A 130 5.60 20.78 5.32
CA ALA A 130 6.72 21.64 5.73
C ALA A 130 7.82 20.83 6.44
N LEU A 131 7.43 19.95 7.37
CA LEU A 131 8.36 19.01 8.02
C LEU A 131 9.05 18.11 7.01
N PHE A 132 8.31 17.59 6.04
CA PHE A 132 8.86 16.74 4.99
C PHE A 132 9.91 17.48 4.14
N ILE A 133 9.60 18.70 3.68
CA ILE A 133 10.54 19.52 2.91
C ILE A 133 11.77 19.86 3.74
N PHE A 134 11.60 20.16 5.03
CA PHE A 134 12.69 20.41 5.92
C PHE A 134 13.61 19.19 6.06
N PHE A 135 13.05 18.02 6.37
CA PHE A 135 13.85 16.81 6.59
C PHE A 135 14.49 16.25 5.33
N ILE A 136 13.87 16.41 4.13
CA ILE A 136 14.44 15.93 2.87
C ILE A 136 15.79 16.58 2.54
N ALA A 137 16.02 17.80 3.03
CA ALA A 137 17.30 18.48 2.86
C ALA A 137 18.47 17.71 3.48
N PHE A 138 18.23 17.01 4.58
CA PHE A 138 19.26 16.31 5.36
C PHE A 138 19.51 14.87 4.94
N ILE A 139 18.61 14.24 4.17
CA ILE A 139 18.81 12.87 3.73
C ILE A 139 19.79 12.80 2.54
N PRO A 140 20.67 11.76 2.48
CA PRO A 140 21.59 11.57 1.37
C PRO A 140 20.88 11.02 0.12
N GLU A 141 21.55 11.04 -1.04
CA GLU A 141 21.06 10.31 -2.20
C GLU A 141 21.29 8.80 -2.02
N SER A 142 20.50 8.01 -2.75
CA SER A 142 20.57 6.55 -2.66
C SER A 142 21.93 6.01 -3.12
N PRO A 143 22.64 5.20 -2.30
CA PRO A 143 23.93 4.60 -2.70
C PRO A 143 23.82 3.78 -3.99
N ARG A 144 22.73 3.07 -4.19
CA ARG A 144 22.48 2.30 -5.43
C ARG A 144 22.40 3.20 -6.65
N TRP A 145 21.75 4.36 -6.54
CA TRP A 145 21.67 5.31 -7.64
C TRP A 145 23.03 5.94 -7.92
N ASN A 146 23.81 6.28 -6.88
CA ASN A 146 25.16 6.81 -7.04
C ASN A 146 26.08 5.81 -7.77
N VAL A 147 26.03 4.52 -7.43
CA VAL A 147 26.78 3.48 -8.14
C VAL A 147 26.30 3.36 -9.60
N LEU A 148 25.01 3.41 -9.86
CA LEU A 148 24.46 3.37 -11.22
C LEU A 148 24.95 4.53 -12.10
N LYS A 149 25.23 5.69 -11.49
CA LYS A 149 25.78 6.89 -12.17
C LYS A 149 27.30 6.98 -12.18
N GLY A 150 28.00 5.96 -11.66
CA GLY A 150 29.46 5.95 -11.56
C GLY A 150 30.04 6.88 -10.49
N LYS A 151 29.21 7.34 -9.54
CA LYS A 151 29.60 8.19 -8.40
C LYS A 151 30.02 7.34 -7.21
N ASP A 152 31.04 6.53 -7.39
CA ASP A 152 31.49 5.51 -6.43
C ASP A 152 31.91 6.12 -5.07
N LYS A 153 32.53 7.30 -5.09
CA LYS A 153 32.95 8.00 -3.84
C LYS A 153 31.75 8.46 -2.99
N GLU A 154 30.75 9.05 -3.64
CA GLU A 154 29.52 9.51 -2.97
C GLU A 154 28.71 8.32 -2.41
N ALA A 155 28.68 7.19 -3.14
CA ALA A 155 28.05 5.97 -2.70
C ALA A 155 28.71 5.41 -1.42
N LEU A 156 30.03 5.36 -1.41
CA LEU A 156 30.82 4.88 -0.27
C LEU A 156 30.70 5.81 0.94
N ASP A 157 30.71 7.15 0.76
CA ASP A 157 30.50 8.13 1.82
C ASP A 157 29.11 7.97 2.45
N THR A 158 28.07 7.78 1.62
CA THR A 158 26.71 7.55 2.12
C THR A 158 26.63 6.26 2.92
N LEU A 159 27.21 5.17 2.44
CA LEU A 159 27.21 3.87 3.13
C LEU A 159 28.00 3.92 4.43
N SER A 160 29.13 4.66 4.48
CA SER A 160 29.95 4.80 5.68
C SER A 160 29.28 5.64 6.78
N LYS A 161 28.34 6.53 6.42
CA LYS A 161 27.49 7.27 7.39
C LYS A 161 26.41 6.42 8.03
N ILE A 162 25.99 5.34 7.35
CA ILE A 162 24.87 4.47 7.77
C ILE A 162 25.40 3.19 8.46
N SER A 163 26.62 2.77 8.14
CA SER A 163 27.20 1.48 8.54
C SER A 163 28.68 1.59 8.85
N ASP A 164 29.24 0.58 9.53
CA ASP A 164 30.69 0.48 9.74
C ASP A 164 31.47 0.53 8.40
N PRO A 165 32.65 1.17 8.36
CA PRO A 165 33.44 1.31 7.12
C PRO A 165 33.77 -0.02 6.41
N VAL A 166 33.96 -1.10 7.18
CA VAL A 166 34.23 -2.44 6.64
C VAL A 166 32.97 -3.00 5.96
N HIS A 167 31.84 -2.90 6.66
CA HIS A 167 30.55 -3.37 6.13
C HIS A 167 30.09 -2.50 4.95
N ALA A 168 30.35 -1.19 4.99
CA ALA A 168 30.05 -0.27 3.89
C ALA A 168 30.74 -0.66 2.57
N ARG A 169 32.01 -1.09 2.62
CA ARG A 169 32.75 -1.59 1.45
C ARG A 169 32.19 -2.91 0.93
N THR A 170 31.80 -3.81 1.81
CA THR A 170 31.16 -5.09 1.44
C THR A 170 29.85 -4.83 0.68
N VAL A 171 28.97 -4.01 1.26
CA VAL A 171 27.68 -3.63 0.64
C VAL A 171 27.89 -2.87 -0.69
N PHE A 172 28.90 -2.00 -0.76
CA PHE A 172 29.26 -1.30 -2.00
C PHE A 172 29.67 -2.29 -3.10
N ASN A 173 30.52 -3.27 -2.79
CA ASN A 173 30.95 -4.29 -3.74
C ASN A 173 29.77 -5.18 -4.17
N GLU A 174 28.89 -5.57 -3.24
CA GLU A 174 27.65 -6.31 -3.57
C GLU A 174 26.77 -5.52 -4.55
N ILE A 175 26.57 -4.22 -4.31
CA ILE A 175 25.80 -3.35 -5.20
C ILE A 175 26.48 -3.28 -6.58
N LYS A 176 27.79 -3.12 -6.63
CA LYS A 176 28.56 -3.02 -7.88
C LYS A 176 28.53 -4.32 -8.69
N HIS A 177 28.66 -5.46 -8.01
CA HIS A 177 28.50 -6.79 -8.63
C HIS A 177 27.07 -6.99 -9.15
N SER A 178 26.04 -6.63 -8.38
CA SER A 178 24.67 -6.76 -8.84
C SER A 178 24.39 -5.96 -10.12
N PHE A 179 24.99 -4.78 -10.28
CA PHE A 179 24.85 -3.99 -11.50
C PHE A 179 25.67 -4.52 -12.67
N SER A 180 26.85 -5.12 -12.45
CA SER A 180 27.59 -5.78 -13.51
C SER A 180 26.87 -7.00 -14.06
N ASP A 181 26.25 -7.79 -13.18
CA ASP A 181 25.43 -8.94 -13.54
C ASP A 181 24.14 -8.52 -14.23
N GLU A 182 23.46 -7.47 -13.72
CA GLU A 182 22.30 -6.87 -14.37
C GLU A 182 22.63 -6.27 -15.75
N ALA A 183 23.80 -5.65 -15.94
CA ALA A 183 24.22 -5.12 -17.23
C ALA A 183 24.46 -6.24 -18.25
N ALA A 184 25.07 -7.34 -17.81
CA ALA A 184 25.26 -8.53 -18.64
C ALA A 184 23.91 -9.19 -19.01
N THR A 185 22.93 -9.13 -18.14
CA THR A 185 21.60 -9.73 -18.32
C THR A 185 20.62 -8.78 -19.03
N ARG A 186 20.78 -7.46 -18.90
CA ARG A 186 19.93 -6.43 -19.54
C ARG A 186 19.88 -6.53 -21.06
N HIS A 187 20.93 -7.03 -21.71
CA HIS A 187 20.93 -7.32 -23.15
C HIS A 187 20.02 -8.50 -23.53
N LYS A 188 19.60 -9.34 -22.58
CA LYS A 188 18.80 -10.55 -22.84
C LYS A 188 17.33 -10.50 -22.33
N SER A 189 16.98 -9.69 -21.34
CA SER A 189 15.63 -9.70 -20.78
C SER A 189 14.80 -8.46 -21.16
N ARG A 190 14.24 -8.47 -22.36
CA ARG A 190 13.06 -7.66 -22.66
C ARG A 190 11.88 -8.25 -21.89
N PHE A 191 11.14 -7.40 -21.14
CA PHE A 191 9.84 -7.80 -20.59
C PHE A 191 9.01 -8.45 -21.70
N ARG A 192 8.73 -9.72 -21.53
CA ARG A 192 7.84 -10.48 -22.42
C ARG A 192 6.78 -11.15 -21.57
N LEU A 193 5.53 -11.09 -22.04
CA LEU A 193 4.44 -11.88 -21.47
C LEU A 193 4.63 -13.35 -21.92
N ASN A 194 5.44 -14.08 -21.14
CA ASN A 194 5.72 -15.49 -21.36
C ASN A 194 4.87 -16.35 -20.41
N LYS A 195 4.81 -17.66 -20.69
CA LYS A 195 4.13 -18.65 -19.82
C LYS A 195 4.57 -18.59 -18.36
N THR A 196 5.76 -18.08 -18.03
CA THR A 196 6.29 -17.92 -16.68
C THR A 196 5.85 -16.60 -16.01
N THR A 197 5.82 -15.51 -16.77
CA THR A 197 5.50 -14.17 -16.24
C THR A 197 4.01 -13.97 -15.98
N VAL A 198 3.15 -14.55 -16.82
CA VAL A 198 1.69 -14.42 -16.71
C VAL A 198 1.14 -14.93 -15.38
N PRO A 199 1.49 -16.14 -14.88
CA PRO A 199 1.04 -16.60 -13.57
C PRO A 199 1.43 -15.69 -12.42
N LEU A 200 2.66 -15.20 -12.41
CA LEU A 200 3.15 -14.26 -11.40
C LEU A 200 2.36 -12.95 -11.43
N LEU A 201 2.07 -12.41 -12.62
CA LEU A 201 1.25 -11.22 -12.78
C LEU A 201 -0.19 -11.44 -12.31
N ILE A 202 -0.80 -12.59 -12.61
CA ILE A 202 -2.14 -12.94 -12.13
C ILE A 202 -2.19 -12.91 -10.60
N ILE A 203 -1.19 -13.51 -9.93
CA ILE A 203 -1.11 -13.49 -8.46
C ILE A 203 -0.90 -12.06 -7.96
N GLY A 204 0.06 -11.33 -8.54
CA GLY A 204 0.37 -9.97 -8.11
C GLY A 204 -0.80 -9.00 -8.28
N ILE A 205 -1.45 -9.01 -9.44
CA ILE A 205 -2.66 -8.21 -9.72
C ILE A 205 -3.81 -8.66 -8.81
N GLY A 206 -4.03 -9.97 -8.68
CA GLY A 206 -5.08 -10.52 -7.84
C GLY A 206 -4.95 -10.09 -6.38
N LEU A 207 -3.75 -10.16 -5.79
CA LEU A 207 -3.49 -9.69 -4.43
C LEU A 207 -3.65 -8.17 -4.30
N ALA A 208 -3.16 -7.42 -5.28
CA ALA A 208 -3.26 -5.96 -5.30
C ALA A 208 -4.72 -5.48 -5.39
N VAL A 209 -5.50 -6.06 -6.29
CA VAL A 209 -6.94 -5.80 -6.43
C VAL A 209 -7.69 -6.29 -5.18
N GLY A 210 -7.37 -7.51 -4.69
CA GLY A 210 -7.94 -8.09 -3.48
C GLY A 210 -7.81 -7.20 -2.25
N ASN A 211 -6.65 -6.55 -2.09
CA ASN A 211 -6.43 -5.57 -1.04
C ASN A 211 -7.48 -4.44 -1.06
N GLN A 212 -7.91 -4.00 -2.24
CA GLN A 212 -8.87 -2.91 -2.39
C GLN A 212 -10.32 -3.36 -2.28
N ILE A 213 -10.67 -4.49 -2.90
CA ILE A 213 -12.06 -5.00 -2.90
C ILE A 213 -12.52 -5.50 -1.52
N SER A 214 -11.60 -5.64 -0.55
CA SER A 214 -11.93 -5.87 0.86
C SER A 214 -12.68 -4.69 1.52
N GLY A 215 -12.73 -3.52 0.86
CA GLY A 215 -13.46 -2.35 1.34
C GLY A 215 -12.70 -1.45 2.30
N ILE A 216 -11.41 -1.69 2.55
CA ILE A 216 -10.60 -0.93 3.52
C ILE A 216 -10.66 0.58 3.28
N ASN A 217 -10.47 1.01 2.04
CA ASN A 217 -10.46 2.43 1.71
C ASN A 217 -11.85 3.07 1.82
N VAL A 218 -12.90 2.30 1.56
CA VAL A 218 -14.28 2.77 1.73
C VAL A 218 -14.57 3.03 3.20
N ILE A 219 -14.24 2.09 4.08
CA ILE A 219 -14.44 2.24 5.52
C ILE A 219 -13.65 3.44 6.05
N GLN A 220 -12.44 3.68 5.55
CA GLN A 220 -11.63 4.82 5.96
C GLN A 220 -12.14 6.17 5.41
N TYR A 221 -12.55 6.24 4.14
CA TYR A 221 -12.97 7.50 3.52
C TYR A 221 -14.40 7.90 3.87
N PHE A 222 -15.27 6.92 4.02
CA PHE A 222 -16.67 7.10 4.32
C PHE A 222 -17.05 6.67 5.75
N GLY A 223 -16.03 6.38 6.58
CA GLY A 223 -16.22 6.03 7.99
C GLY A 223 -17.15 6.97 8.74
N PRO A 224 -16.95 8.31 8.68
CA PRO A 224 -17.87 9.25 9.32
C PRO A 224 -19.31 9.13 8.81
N THR A 225 -19.51 8.90 7.51
CA THR A 225 -20.84 8.74 6.91
C THR A 225 -21.50 7.43 7.34
N LEU A 226 -20.74 6.32 7.33
CA LEU A 226 -21.23 5.01 7.77
C LEU A 226 -21.60 5.03 9.27
N LEU A 227 -20.74 5.62 10.08
CA LEU A 227 -20.90 5.63 11.53
C LEU A 227 -21.89 6.69 12.01
N LYS A 228 -22.15 7.75 11.26
CA LYS A 228 -23.15 8.76 11.59
C LYS A 228 -24.54 8.16 11.73
N ASN A 229 -24.91 7.23 10.86
CA ASN A 229 -26.20 6.53 10.90
C ASN A 229 -26.34 5.65 12.15
N VAL A 230 -25.24 5.30 12.79
CA VAL A 230 -25.17 4.41 13.95
C VAL A 230 -24.99 5.18 15.25
N SER A 231 -24.19 6.26 15.24
CA SER A 231 -23.85 7.05 16.44
C SER A 231 -24.73 8.27 16.67
N GLY A 232 -25.58 8.64 15.71
CA GLY A 232 -26.52 9.75 15.80
C GLY A 232 -25.91 11.16 15.76
N SER A 233 -24.58 11.30 15.91
CA SER A 233 -23.89 12.61 15.84
C SER A 233 -22.63 12.56 14.97
N THR A 234 -22.31 13.69 14.34
CA THR A 234 -21.11 13.82 13.50
C THR A 234 -19.83 13.74 14.32
N ASP A 235 -19.81 14.31 15.50
CA ASP A 235 -18.64 14.30 16.40
C ASP A 235 -18.30 12.88 16.86
N SER A 236 -19.29 12.11 17.25
CA SER A 236 -19.09 10.70 17.61
C SER A 236 -18.59 9.88 16.43
N ALA A 237 -19.13 10.12 15.23
CA ALA A 237 -18.72 9.43 14.02
C ALA A 237 -17.25 9.73 13.62
N LEU A 238 -16.81 10.98 13.74
CA LEU A 238 -15.43 11.38 13.52
C LEU A 238 -14.48 10.74 14.52
N LEU A 239 -14.84 10.76 15.82
CA LEU A 239 -14.06 10.13 16.87
C LEU A 239 -13.95 8.60 16.67
N GLN A 240 -15.05 7.94 16.31
CA GLN A 240 -15.05 6.51 15.99
C GLN A 240 -14.17 6.19 14.77
N THR A 241 -14.18 7.06 13.74
CA THR A 241 -13.32 6.90 12.57
C THR A 241 -11.82 7.06 12.94
N PHE A 242 -11.49 7.95 13.85
CA PHE A 242 -10.15 8.03 14.41
C PHE A 242 -9.76 6.71 15.10
N TRP A 243 -10.62 6.16 15.96
CA TRP A 243 -10.34 4.89 16.64
C TRP A 243 -10.24 3.71 15.68
N LEU A 244 -11.00 3.69 14.57
CA LEU A 244 -10.80 2.72 13.48
C LEU A 244 -9.37 2.75 12.93
N SER A 245 -8.83 3.95 12.71
CA SER A 245 -7.45 4.10 12.24
C SER A 245 -6.42 3.68 13.29
N VAL A 246 -6.66 3.95 14.57
CA VAL A 246 -5.82 3.47 15.69
C VAL A 246 -5.84 1.94 15.76
N CYS A 247 -6.99 1.31 15.60
CA CYS A 247 -7.10 -0.15 15.55
C CYS A 247 -6.28 -0.73 14.38
N GLN A 248 -6.36 -0.11 13.21
CA GLN A 248 -5.53 -0.51 12.08
C GLN A 248 -4.03 -0.34 12.37
N PHE A 249 -3.64 0.76 13.00
CA PHE A 249 -2.25 1.03 13.38
C PHE A 249 -1.71 -0.05 14.32
N VAL A 250 -2.48 -0.40 15.36
CA VAL A 250 -2.15 -1.51 16.27
C VAL A 250 -2.01 -2.82 15.49
N GLY A 251 -2.95 -3.10 14.57
CA GLY A 251 -2.87 -4.26 13.69
C GLY A 251 -1.58 -4.30 12.86
N VAL A 252 -1.17 -3.18 12.27
CA VAL A 252 0.08 -3.08 11.50
C VAL A 252 1.30 -3.38 12.37
N LEU A 253 1.35 -2.87 13.61
CA LEU A 253 2.43 -3.18 14.55
C LEU A 253 2.47 -4.69 14.92
N MET A 254 1.31 -5.30 15.15
CA MET A 254 1.21 -6.74 15.41
C MET A 254 1.66 -7.57 14.20
N GLY A 255 1.23 -7.19 13.00
CA GLY A 255 1.62 -7.85 11.76
C GLY A 255 3.12 -7.78 11.48
N MET A 256 3.75 -6.63 11.77
CA MET A 256 5.20 -6.49 11.66
C MET A 256 5.98 -7.47 12.57
N ALA A 257 5.44 -7.78 13.74
CA ALA A 257 6.04 -8.75 14.67
C ALA A 257 5.78 -10.21 14.26
N LEU A 258 4.70 -10.48 13.52
CA LEU A 258 4.24 -11.82 13.18
C LEU A 258 4.68 -12.30 11.78
N ILE A 259 4.96 -11.40 10.86
CA ILE A 259 5.20 -11.70 9.44
C ILE A 259 6.33 -12.71 9.22
N ASP A 260 7.40 -12.61 9.98
CA ASP A 260 8.56 -13.50 9.87
C ASP A 260 8.38 -14.81 10.63
N LYS A 261 7.50 -14.85 11.63
CA LYS A 261 7.24 -16.04 12.47
C LYS A 261 6.18 -16.97 11.86
N VAL A 262 5.11 -16.41 11.33
CA VAL A 262 3.92 -17.16 10.86
C VAL A 262 4.00 -17.47 9.37
N GLY A 263 4.63 -16.59 8.59
CA GLY A 263 4.69 -16.67 7.14
C GLY A 263 3.60 -15.85 6.44
N ARG A 264 3.90 -15.46 5.18
CA ARG A 264 3.08 -14.50 4.42
C ARG A 264 1.74 -15.10 4.01
N ARG A 265 1.76 -16.32 3.46
CA ARG A 265 0.55 -17.00 2.98
C ARG A 265 -0.45 -17.27 4.11
N LYS A 266 0.02 -17.76 5.25
CA LYS A 266 -0.85 -18.08 6.39
C LYS A 266 -1.52 -16.82 6.95
N LEU A 267 -0.77 -15.71 7.06
CA LEU A 267 -1.32 -14.45 7.53
C LEU A 267 -2.34 -13.87 6.55
N LEU A 268 -2.12 -13.94 5.23
CA LEU A 268 -3.09 -13.48 4.24
C LEU A 268 -4.38 -14.32 4.28
N LEU A 269 -4.28 -15.63 4.46
CA LEU A 269 -5.45 -16.50 4.62
C LEU A 269 -6.23 -16.16 5.90
N LEU A 270 -5.53 -16.00 7.02
CA LEU A 270 -6.14 -15.57 8.28
C LEU A 270 -6.85 -14.22 8.11
N GLY A 271 -6.20 -13.26 7.47
CA GLY A 271 -6.77 -11.94 7.23
C GLY A 271 -8.00 -11.97 6.32
N ALA A 272 -8.00 -12.79 5.29
CA ALA A 272 -9.15 -12.92 4.39
C ALA A 272 -10.37 -13.51 5.12
N ILE A 273 -10.18 -14.58 5.90
CA ILE A 273 -11.30 -15.21 6.64
C ILE A 273 -11.80 -14.30 7.76
N THR A 274 -10.92 -13.67 8.54
CA THR A 274 -11.32 -12.75 9.61
C THR A 274 -12.01 -11.51 9.06
N SER A 275 -11.54 -10.95 7.94
CA SER A 275 -12.21 -9.84 7.24
C SER A 275 -13.61 -10.25 6.80
N ALA A 276 -13.79 -11.42 6.19
CA ALA A 276 -15.09 -11.91 5.78
C ALA A 276 -16.04 -12.06 6.98
N VAL A 277 -15.57 -12.64 8.08
CA VAL A 277 -16.37 -12.86 9.30
C VAL A 277 -16.79 -11.54 9.93
N PHE A 278 -15.87 -10.60 10.16
CA PHE A 278 -16.21 -9.34 10.84
C PHE A 278 -17.02 -8.39 9.97
N LEU A 279 -16.82 -8.38 8.65
CA LEU A 279 -17.66 -7.62 7.72
C LEU A 279 -19.07 -8.22 7.64
N ALA A 280 -19.20 -9.56 7.60
CA ALA A 280 -20.50 -10.23 7.66
C ALA A 280 -21.21 -9.98 9.01
N TYR A 281 -20.49 -10.02 10.12
CA TYR A 281 -21.02 -9.65 11.43
C TYR A 281 -21.55 -8.20 11.45
N THR A 282 -20.77 -7.27 10.90
CA THR A 282 -21.17 -5.86 10.81
C THR A 282 -22.39 -5.70 9.90
N PHE A 283 -22.42 -6.42 8.75
CA PHE A 283 -23.60 -6.46 7.89
C PHE A 283 -24.86 -6.92 8.65
N ILE A 284 -24.76 -8.00 9.42
CA ILE A 284 -25.86 -8.53 10.24
C ILE A 284 -26.33 -7.46 11.24
N ALA A 285 -25.42 -6.76 11.89
CA ALA A 285 -25.76 -5.68 12.82
C ALA A 285 -26.55 -4.54 12.14
N PHE A 286 -26.19 -4.14 10.91
CA PHE A 286 -26.94 -3.16 10.12
C PHE A 286 -28.31 -3.69 9.68
N TYR A 287 -28.32 -4.91 9.15
CA TYR A 287 -29.54 -5.54 8.61
C TYR A 287 -30.64 -5.68 9.66
N TYR A 288 -30.31 -6.16 10.85
CA TYR A 288 -31.25 -6.31 11.97
C TYR A 288 -31.39 -5.05 12.83
N ARG A 289 -30.75 -3.93 12.43
CA ARG A 289 -30.78 -2.65 13.17
C ARG A 289 -30.40 -2.83 14.66
N LEU A 290 -29.39 -3.65 14.92
CA LEU A 290 -28.87 -3.90 16.26
C LEU A 290 -28.25 -2.62 16.85
N PRO A 291 -28.06 -2.56 18.20
CA PRO A 291 -27.39 -1.42 18.83
C PRO A 291 -26.08 -1.07 18.11
N GLY A 292 -25.91 0.21 17.82
CA GLY A 292 -24.80 0.70 17.00
C GLY A 292 -23.40 0.32 17.50
N LEU A 293 -23.27 0.12 18.81
CA LEU A 293 -22.03 -0.36 19.41
C LEU A 293 -21.57 -1.72 18.82
N LEU A 294 -22.50 -2.62 18.51
CA LEU A 294 -22.17 -3.92 17.93
C LEU A 294 -21.58 -3.78 16.52
N ALA A 295 -22.15 -2.89 15.70
CA ALA A 295 -21.61 -2.61 14.36
C ALA A 295 -20.19 -2.01 14.44
N VAL A 296 -19.97 -1.09 15.38
CA VAL A 296 -18.65 -0.45 15.60
C VAL A 296 -17.61 -1.47 16.03
N VAL A 297 -17.95 -2.40 16.94
CA VAL A 297 -17.04 -3.48 17.37
C VAL A 297 -16.61 -4.37 16.21
N GLY A 298 -17.54 -4.72 15.31
CA GLY A 298 -17.21 -5.50 14.11
C GLY A 298 -16.22 -4.78 13.19
N LEU A 299 -16.42 -3.48 12.97
CA LEU A 299 -15.50 -2.66 12.17
C LEU A 299 -14.14 -2.51 12.84
N PHE A 300 -14.07 -2.35 14.16
CA PHE A 300 -12.81 -2.26 14.89
C PHE A 300 -12.01 -3.56 14.78
N ALA A 301 -12.65 -4.69 14.99
CA ALA A 301 -12.02 -6.00 14.81
C ALA A 301 -11.53 -6.20 13.37
N TYR A 302 -12.36 -5.87 12.37
CA TYR A 302 -11.95 -5.89 10.96
C TYR A 302 -10.67 -5.07 10.74
N MET A 303 -10.59 -3.84 11.26
CA MET A 303 -9.44 -2.96 11.09
C MET A 303 -8.16 -3.52 11.71
N VAL A 304 -8.24 -4.11 12.90
CA VAL A 304 -7.07 -4.75 13.54
C VAL A 304 -6.56 -5.90 12.68
N PHE A 305 -7.44 -6.83 12.29
CA PHE A 305 -7.03 -8.00 11.52
C PHE A 305 -6.57 -7.64 10.10
N PHE A 306 -7.24 -6.69 9.45
CA PHE A 306 -6.80 -6.19 8.15
C PHE A 306 -5.41 -5.53 8.24
N GLY A 307 -5.19 -4.66 9.22
CA GLY A 307 -3.89 -4.01 9.46
C GLY A 307 -2.79 -5.02 9.73
N MET A 308 -3.08 -6.06 10.54
CA MET A 308 -2.14 -7.13 10.87
C MET A 308 -1.74 -7.97 9.64
N THR A 309 -2.59 -8.06 8.63
CA THR A 309 -2.44 -9.00 7.52
C THR A 309 -2.36 -8.28 6.17
N TRP A 310 -3.49 -8.04 5.52
CA TRP A 310 -3.57 -7.50 4.16
C TRP A 310 -2.98 -6.10 4.02
N GLY A 311 -3.05 -5.28 5.07
CA GLY A 311 -2.60 -3.89 5.06
C GLY A 311 -1.12 -3.71 4.71
N GLN A 312 -0.27 -4.65 5.10
CA GLN A 312 1.18 -4.58 4.87
C GLN A 312 1.76 -5.78 4.11
N ILE A 313 1.21 -7.00 4.30
CA ILE A 313 1.81 -8.22 3.76
C ILE A 313 1.73 -8.24 2.23
N VAL A 314 0.68 -7.71 1.63
CA VAL A 314 0.56 -7.61 0.17
C VAL A 314 1.76 -6.89 -0.45
N TRP A 315 2.20 -5.78 0.14
CA TRP A 315 3.37 -5.03 -0.33
C TRP A 315 4.66 -5.85 -0.26
N THR A 316 4.82 -6.61 0.83
CA THR A 316 5.98 -7.50 1.01
C THR A 316 5.96 -8.61 -0.04
N VAL A 317 4.81 -9.27 -0.22
CA VAL A 317 4.65 -10.35 -1.20
C VAL A 317 4.88 -9.86 -2.62
N LEU A 318 4.37 -8.69 -3.00
CA LEU A 318 4.64 -8.09 -4.31
C LEU A 318 6.14 -7.86 -4.55
N GLY A 319 6.89 -7.51 -3.50
CA GLY A 319 8.36 -7.37 -3.58
C GLY A 319 9.11 -8.70 -3.68
N GLU A 320 8.55 -9.78 -3.13
CA GLU A 320 9.15 -11.12 -3.10
C GLU A 320 8.71 -12.02 -4.27
N LEU A 321 7.57 -11.71 -4.91
CA LEU A 321 6.94 -12.57 -5.92
C LEU A 321 7.64 -12.51 -7.28
N PHE A 322 8.19 -11.36 -7.67
CA PHE A 322 8.68 -11.13 -9.02
C PHE A 322 10.20 -11.27 -9.13
N PRO A 323 10.71 -11.87 -10.24
CA PRO A 323 12.12 -11.89 -10.57
C PRO A 323 12.72 -10.49 -10.62
N THR A 324 14.00 -10.38 -10.26
CA THR A 324 14.70 -9.09 -10.13
C THR A 324 14.63 -8.26 -11.42
N GLU A 325 14.74 -8.95 -12.57
CA GLU A 325 14.82 -8.34 -13.92
C GLU A 325 13.52 -7.64 -14.33
N ILE A 326 12.36 -8.17 -13.94
CA ILE A 326 11.04 -7.67 -14.33
C ILE A 326 10.26 -7.09 -13.15
N ARG A 327 10.80 -7.15 -11.93
CA ARG A 327 10.13 -6.78 -10.69
C ARG A 327 9.52 -5.39 -10.73
N SER A 328 10.29 -4.38 -11.14
CA SER A 328 9.81 -2.99 -11.17
C SER A 328 8.59 -2.81 -12.08
N ILE A 329 8.58 -3.47 -13.23
CA ILE A 329 7.48 -3.40 -14.19
C ILE A 329 6.26 -4.15 -13.65
N CYS A 330 6.44 -5.37 -13.14
CA CYS A 330 5.34 -6.20 -12.63
C CYS A 330 4.70 -5.61 -11.37
N VAL A 331 5.50 -5.09 -10.44
CA VAL A 331 5.02 -4.35 -9.27
C VAL A 331 4.28 -3.08 -9.72
N GLY A 332 4.81 -2.35 -10.69
CA GLY A 332 4.16 -1.17 -11.27
C GLY A 332 2.79 -1.50 -11.85
N ILE A 333 2.67 -2.57 -12.64
CA ILE A 333 1.38 -3.04 -13.19
C ILE A 333 0.41 -3.41 -12.07
N SER A 334 0.87 -4.12 -11.04
CA SER A 334 0.05 -4.52 -9.89
C SER A 334 -0.46 -3.31 -9.11
N ILE A 335 0.38 -2.28 -8.90
CA ILE A 335 -0.01 -1.03 -8.23
C ILE A 335 -1.00 -0.22 -9.09
N CYS A 336 -0.83 -0.20 -10.41
CA CYS A 336 -1.79 0.41 -11.32
C CYS A 336 -3.17 -0.27 -11.21
N ALA A 337 -3.21 -1.60 -11.22
CA ALA A 337 -4.44 -2.36 -11.03
C ALA A 337 -5.08 -2.10 -9.65
N MET A 338 -4.26 -2.03 -8.59
CA MET A 338 -4.68 -1.64 -7.24
C MET A 338 -5.34 -0.24 -7.23
N SER A 339 -4.71 0.73 -7.86
CA SER A 339 -5.20 2.11 -7.91
C SER A 339 -6.50 2.23 -8.71
N MET A 340 -6.63 1.45 -9.79
CA MET A 340 -7.85 1.38 -10.59
C MET A 340 -9.00 0.75 -9.78
N ALA A 341 -8.74 -0.36 -9.10
CA ALA A 341 -9.71 -1.01 -8.21
C ALA A 341 -10.18 -0.05 -7.11
N ASN A 342 -9.25 0.67 -6.48
CA ASN A 342 -9.57 1.71 -5.49
C ASN A 342 -10.48 2.81 -6.07
N PHE A 343 -10.19 3.27 -7.28
CA PHE A 343 -11.01 4.27 -7.95
C PHE A 343 -12.43 3.75 -8.18
N VAL A 344 -12.58 2.56 -8.77
CA VAL A 344 -13.88 1.94 -9.05
C VAL A 344 -14.69 1.79 -7.77
N ILE A 345 -14.12 1.17 -6.74
CA ILE A 345 -14.82 0.90 -5.49
C ILE A 345 -15.23 2.19 -4.78
N SER A 346 -14.34 3.16 -4.72
CA SER A 346 -14.62 4.43 -4.05
C SER A 346 -15.64 5.31 -4.79
N THR A 347 -15.78 5.13 -6.10
CA THR A 347 -16.79 5.84 -6.91
C THR A 347 -18.14 5.11 -6.85
N THR A 348 -18.11 3.78 -6.82
CA THR A 348 -19.33 2.95 -6.78
C THR A 348 -19.99 2.95 -5.40
N PHE A 349 -19.20 3.04 -4.32
CA PHE A 349 -19.73 2.98 -2.96
C PHE A 349 -20.81 4.04 -2.66
N PRO A 350 -20.63 5.35 -2.92
CA PRO A 350 -21.68 6.35 -2.68
C PRO A 350 -22.96 6.04 -3.43
N ILE A 351 -22.87 5.54 -4.68
CA ILE A 351 -24.01 5.16 -5.51
C ILE A 351 -24.78 4.01 -4.85
N LEU A 352 -24.08 2.98 -4.39
CA LEU A 352 -24.69 1.85 -3.68
C LEU A 352 -25.31 2.28 -2.34
N ASN A 353 -24.61 3.14 -1.62
CA ASN A 353 -25.04 3.60 -0.30
C ASN A 353 -26.21 4.60 -0.34
N SER A 354 -26.43 5.28 -1.47
CA SER A 354 -27.55 6.23 -1.65
C SER A 354 -28.76 5.61 -2.38
N SER A 355 -28.65 4.36 -2.87
CA SER A 355 -29.75 3.68 -3.56
C SER A 355 -30.92 3.41 -2.61
N ALA A 356 -32.09 4.01 -2.90
CA ALA A 356 -33.30 3.84 -2.09
C ALA A 356 -33.68 2.35 -1.94
N PHE A 357 -33.60 1.59 -3.04
CA PHE A 357 -33.89 0.15 -3.06
C PHE A 357 -32.97 -0.65 -2.12
N LEU A 358 -31.65 -0.37 -2.15
CA LEU A 358 -30.70 -1.07 -1.29
C LEU A 358 -30.81 -0.65 0.17
N LEU A 359 -31.15 0.62 0.43
CA LEU A 359 -31.38 1.12 1.78
C LEU A 359 -32.63 0.51 2.40
N GLU A 360 -33.70 0.35 1.63
CA GLU A 360 -34.94 -0.26 2.11
C GLU A 360 -34.75 -1.74 2.51
N ILE A 361 -34.01 -2.51 1.70
CA ILE A 361 -33.82 -3.96 1.93
C ILE A 361 -32.71 -4.22 2.96
N PHE A 362 -31.57 -3.54 2.83
CA PHE A 362 -30.35 -3.87 3.56
C PHE A 362 -29.96 -2.86 4.64
N HIS A 363 -30.76 -1.81 4.85
CA HIS A 363 -30.55 -0.78 5.89
C HIS A 363 -29.14 -0.15 5.89
N GLY A 364 -28.53 -0.03 4.69
CA GLY A 364 -27.15 0.50 4.52
C GLY A 364 -26.04 -0.55 4.68
N GLY A 365 -26.37 -1.81 5.00
CA GLY A 365 -25.38 -2.89 5.17
C GLY A 365 -24.88 -3.53 3.86
N PHE A 366 -25.56 -3.31 2.73
CA PHE A 366 -25.24 -3.98 1.46
C PHE A 366 -23.75 -3.92 1.04
N PRO A 367 -23.07 -2.77 1.11
CA PRO A 367 -21.65 -2.72 0.76
C PRO A 367 -20.78 -3.61 1.66
N LEU A 368 -21.12 -3.77 2.93
CA LEU A 368 -20.38 -4.61 3.87
C LEU A 368 -20.53 -6.10 3.54
N LEU A 369 -21.73 -6.52 3.12
CA LEU A 369 -21.97 -7.87 2.60
C LEU A 369 -21.11 -8.14 1.35
N LEU A 370 -21.07 -7.20 0.42
CA LEU A 370 -20.29 -7.32 -0.81
C LEU A 370 -18.79 -7.46 -0.49
N PHE A 371 -18.26 -6.65 0.44
CA PHE A 371 -16.87 -6.75 0.86
C PHE A 371 -16.56 -8.04 1.61
N ALA A 372 -17.51 -8.57 2.38
CA ALA A 372 -17.38 -9.88 3.04
C ALA A 372 -17.25 -11.01 2.01
N LEU A 373 -18.10 -10.99 0.98
CA LEU A 373 -18.05 -11.97 -0.14
C LEU A 373 -16.75 -11.87 -0.92
N PHE A 374 -16.28 -10.67 -1.21
CA PHE A 374 -14.99 -10.47 -1.87
C PHE A 374 -13.82 -10.95 -1.00
N SER A 375 -13.85 -10.70 0.31
CA SER A 375 -12.82 -11.20 1.22
C SER A 375 -12.80 -12.74 1.24
N LEU A 376 -13.97 -13.39 1.19
CA LEU A 376 -14.08 -14.84 1.07
C LEU A 376 -13.54 -15.34 -0.28
N ALA A 377 -13.85 -14.67 -1.38
CA ALA A 377 -13.27 -15.00 -2.70
C ALA A 377 -11.75 -14.88 -2.69
N MET A 378 -11.20 -13.86 -2.01
CA MET A 378 -9.76 -13.68 -1.85
C MET A 378 -9.11 -14.75 -0.97
N TYR A 379 -9.84 -15.31 0.01
CA TYR A 379 -9.38 -16.49 0.74
C TYR A 379 -9.13 -17.66 -0.22
N PHE A 380 -10.11 -18.01 -1.07
CA PHE A 380 -9.98 -19.10 -2.05
C PHE A 380 -8.89 -18.81 -3.08
N PHE A 381 -8.79 -17.57 -3.58
CA PHE A 381 -7.74 -17.16 -4.50
C PHE A 381 -6.34 -17.36 -3.88
N THR A 382 -6.13 -16.84 -2.67
CA THR A 382 -4.86 -16.96 -1.95
C THR A 382 -4.53 -18.41 -1.62
N PHE A 383 -5.52 -19.18 -1.20
CA PHE A 383 -5.38 -20.60 -0.91
C PHE A 383 -4.94 -21.41 -2.12
N ARG A 384 -5.56 -21.14 -3.28
CA ARG A 384 -5.31 -21.89 -4.52
C ARG A 384 -4.01 -21.52 -5.21
N TYR A 385 -3.69 -20.21 -5.28
CA TYR A 385 -2.64 -19.73 -6.18
C TYR A 385 -1.37 -19.27 -5.46
N LEU A 386 -1.46 -18.67 -4.26
CA LEU A 386 -0.28 -18.14 -3.59
C LEU A 386 0.49 -19.26 -2.88
N PRO A 387 1.78 -19.52 -3.21
CA PRO A 387 2.67 -20.33 -2.39
C PRO A 387 3.14 -19.57 -1.16
N GLU A 388 3.74 -20.25 -0.17
CA GLU A 388 4.46 -19.56 0.90
C GLU A 388 5.76 -18.95 0.35
N THR A 389 6.01 -17.67 0.70
CA THR A 389 7.20 -16.95 0.24
C THR A 389 8.25 -16.76 1.34
N ALA A 390 7.87 -16.99 2.60
CA ALA A 390 8.75 -16.78 3.75
C ALA A 390 9.99 -17.66 3.70
N GLY A 391 11.16 -17.03 3.77
CA GLY A 391 12.44 -17.74 3.90
C GLY A 391 12.84 -18.56 2.67
N MET A 392 12.19 -18.38 1.52
CA MET A 392 12.51 -19.11 0.29
C MET A 392 13.29 -18.25 -0.70
N PRO A 393 14.27 -18.83 -1.43
CA PRO A 393 14.87 -18.21 -2.60
C PRO A 393 13.83 -17.94 -3.69
N LEU A 394 14.03 -16.89 -4.47
CA LEU A 394 13.08 -16.46 -5.52
C LEU A 394 12.82 -17.56 -6.55
N GLU A 395 13.84 -18.32 -6.92
CA GLU A 395 13.77 -19.41 -7.90
C GLU A 395 12.81 -20.50 -7.45
N LYS A 396 12.83 -20.84 -6.15
CA LYS A 396 11.89 -21.82 -5.57
C LYS A 396 10.46 -21.30 -5.50
N ILE A 397 10.28 -19.99 -5.28
CA ILE A 397 8.95 -19.37 -5.29
C ILE A 397 8.36 -19.46 -6.71
N HIS A 398 9.17 -19.14 -7.75
CA HIS A 398 8.74 -19.21 -9.14
C HIS A 398 8.34 -20.63 -9.55
N ALA A 399 9.19 -21.62 -9.27
CA ALA A 399 8.89 -23.01 -9.57
C ALA A 399 7.56 -23.45 -8.94
N ARG A 400 7.33 -23.13 -7.65
CA ARG A 400 6.06 -23.44 -6.97
C ARG A 400 4.85 -22.71 -7.54
N VAL A 401 5.01 -21.49 -8.03
CA VAL A 401 3.93 -20.78 -8.73
C VAL A 401 3.58 -21.51 -10.02
N LEU A 402 4.57 -21.87 -10.84
CA LEU A 402 4.35 -22.58 -12.09
C LEU A 402 3.66 -23.93 -11.88
N GLU A 403 4.07 -24.70 -10.87
CA GLU A 403 3.42 -25.95 -10.47
C GLU A 403 1.93 -25.73 -10.16
N LYS A 404 1.57 -24.65 -9.44
CA LYS A 404 0.18 -24.34 -9.10
C LYS A 404 -0.69 -23.99 -10.32
N PHE A 405 -0.07 -23.54 -11.40
CA PHE A 405 -0.71 -23.27 -12.69
C PHE A 405 -0.61 -24.45 -13.67
N ASN A 406 -0.09 -25.61 -13.22
CA ASN A 406 0.15 -26.80 -14.02
C ASN A 406 1.08 -26.53 -15.22
N ILE A 407 2.09 -25.69 -15.04
CA ILE A 407 3.12 -25.36 -16.02
C ILE A 407 4.42 -26.05 -15.59
N ASP A 408 5.03 -26.88 -16.46
CA ASP A 408 6.31 -27.50 -16.17
C ASP A 408 7.43 -26.45 -16.13
N PRO A 409 8.14 -26.29 -15.00
CA PRO A 409 9.26 -25.35 -14.87
C PRO A 409 10.37 -25.57 -15.90
N ARG A 410 10.55 -26.81 -16.40
CA ARG A 410 11.55 -27.15 -17.42
C ARG A 410 11.19 -26.63 -18.79
N GLU A 411 9.92 -26.63 -19.16
CA GLU A 411 9.42 -26.01 -20.42
C GLU A 411 9.55 -24.48 -20.40
N ALA A 412 9.63 -23.91 -19.19
CA ALA A 412 9.74 -22.49 -18.98
C ALA A 412 11.20 -21.96 -19.08
N GLY A 413 12.19 -22.83 -19.29
CA GLY A 413 13.59 -22.45 -19.48
C GLY A 413 14.36 -22.16 -18.19
N GLU A 414 13.80 -22.51 -17.01
CA GLU A 414 14.52 -22.43 -15.75
C GLU A 414 15.41 -23.65 -15.57
N ARG A 415 16.74 -23.42 -15.44
CA ARG A 415 17.69 -24.47 -15.07
C ARG A 415 17.40 -24.89 -13.63
N THR A 416 16.81 -26.05 -13.47
CA THR A 416 16.71 -26.72 -12.16
C THR A 416 18.01 -27.47 -11.87
N ASP A 417 19.06 -26.76 -11.52
CA ASP A 417 20.26 -27.35 -10.95
C ASP A 417 20.07 -27.49 -9.44
N ALA A 418 19.31 -28.46 -9.02
CA ALA A 418 19.42 -29.08 -7.70
C ALA A 418 18.72 -30.45 -7.73
N PRO A 419 19.42 -31.55 -7.39
CA PRO A 419 18.78 -32.85 -7.25
C PRO A 419 17.83 -32.80 -6.04
N VAL A 420 16.58 -33.20 -6.28
CA VAL A 420 15.62 -33.52 -5.23
C VAL A 420 16.18 -34.74 -4.48
N SER A 421 16.86 -34.53 -3.35
CA SER A 421 17.09 -35.60 -2.42
C SER A 421 15.74 -35.98 -1.78
N GLU A 422 15.16 -37.06 -2.28
CA GLU A 422 14.15 -37.82 -1.55
C GLU A 422 14.74 -38.23 -0.19
N THR A 423 14.27 -37.58 0.87
CA THR A 423 14.30 -38.19 2.21
C THR A 423 12.87 -38.49 2.59
N ARG A 424 12.43 -39.68 2.16
CA ARG A 424 11.47 -40.49 2.91
C ARG A 424 12.17 -40.95 4.20
N SER A 425 11.66 -40.55 5.34
CA SER A 425 11.54 -41.31 6.58
C SER A 425 10.72 -40.50 7.59
#